data_1e68c88d2ffe155972ed78b92ea00d3b
#
_entry.id   1e68c88d2ffe155972ed78b92ea00d3b
#
_cell.length_a   1.000
_cell.length_b   1.000
_cell.length_c   1.000
_cell.angle_alpha   90.00
_cell.angle_beta   90.00
_cell.angle_gamma   90.00
#
_symmetry.space_group_name_H-M   'P 1'
#
loop_
_entity.id
_entity.type
_entity.pdbx_description
1 polymer ?
#
loop_
_entity_poly.entity_id
_entity_poly.type
_entity_poly.pdbx_seq_one_letter_code
_entity_poly.pdbx_strand_id
1 'polypeptide(L)'
;MKIFFALLTCLLLALPSGRAGAREPLPASGTVEYAFTPWDDAEGAILHALRQARHAIFVQAYLLTSRALAQGLIEARQRGVTVEVLADREMAGKAENSLLPQLAAAGIPVWLEVRYAAAHNKILLIDPREAGNAVITGSYNFTYSAQARNAENLLILRGNARLARAYLDNWQRHRSEALPFAQALVE
;
A
#
# COMPACT_ATOMS: atom_id res chain seq x y z
N MET A 1 18.86 0.05 -70.67
CA MET A 1 18.04 0.60 -69.55
C MET A 1 17.93 -0.48 -68.49
N LYS A 2 18.80 -0.44 -67.46
CA LYS A 2 18.86 -1.49 -66.40
C LYS A 2 18.08 -0.94 -65.21
N ILE A 3 16.96 -1.60 -64.84
CA ILE A 3 16.14 -1.27 -63.68
C ILE A 3 16.72 -2.01 -62.49
N PHE A 4 17.24 -1.26 -61.52
CA PHE A 4 17.66 -1.79 -60.21
C PHE A 4 16.44 -1.87 -59.31
N PHE A 5 16.05 -3.07 -58.95
CA PHE A 5 15.08 -3.30 -57.85
C PHE A 5 15.86 -3.28 -56.50
N ALA A 6 15.59 -2.26 -55.68
CA ALA A 6 16.06 -2.18 -54.32
C ALA A 6 15.12 -3.01 -53.42
N LEU A 7 15.57 -4.12 -52.89
CA LEU A 7 14.86 -4.88 -51.86
C LEU A 7 15.01 -4.13 -50.55
N LEU A 8 13.92 -3.55 -50.06
CA LEU A 8 13.84 -2.94 -48.74
C LEU A 8 13.55 -4.06 -47.72
N THR A 9 14.58 -4.57 -47.02
CA THR A 9 14.42 -5.55 -45.97
C THR A 9 13.97 -4.86 -44.68
N CYS A 10 12.66 -4.91 -44.39
CA CYS A 10 12.12 -4.52 -43.08
C CYS A 10 12.61 -5.48 -41.99
N LEU A 11 13.58 -5.05 -41.20
CA LEU A 11 14.02 -5.73 -39.99
C LEU A 11 12.95 -5.48 -38.91
N LEU A 12 12.02 -6.40 -38.73
CA LEU A 12 11.09 -6.44 -37.60
C LEU A 12 11.91 -6.75 -36.35
N LEU A 13 12.27 -5.72 -35.60
CA LEU A 13 12.73 -5.84 -34.21
C LEU A 13 11.60 -6.37 -33.37
N ALA A 14 11.56 -7.67 -33.15
CA ALA A 14 10.70 -8.29 -32.15
C ALA A 14 11.14 -7.80 -30.77
N LEU A 15 10.41 -6.81 -30.22
CA LEU A 15 10.53 -6.43 -28.82
C LEU A 15 10.17 -7.68 -27.98
N PRO A 16 11.03 -8.11 -27.04
CA PRO A 16 10.68 -9.22 -26.19
C PRO A 16 9.45 -8.81 -25.38
N SER A 17 8.30 -9.45 -25.66
CA SER A 17 7.11 -9.39 -24.82
C SER A 17 7.44 -10.13 -23.53
N GLY A 18 8.16 -9.46 -22.64
CA GLY A 18 8.45 -9.97 -21.31
C GLY A 18 7.13 -10.15 -20.57
N ARG A 19 6.55 -11.35 -20.59
CA ARG A 19 5.51 -11.70 -19.63
C ARG A 19 6.10 -11.50 -18.24
N ALA A 20 5.53 -10.58 -17.48
CA ALA A 20 5.86 -10.43 -16.07
C ALA A 20 5.49 -11.75 -15.37
N GLY A 21 6.47 -12.62 -15.17
CA GLY A 21 6.31 -13.82 -14.37
C GLY A 21 6.20 -13.49 -12.89
N ALA A 22 5.69 -14.45 -12.09
CA ALA A 22 5.79 -14.34 -10.64
C ALA A 22 7.25 -14.17 -10.22
N ARG A 23 7.47 -13.39 -9.16
CA ARG A 23 8.82 -13.22 -8.60
C ARG A 23 9.30 -14.53 -7.98
N GLU A 24 10.61 -14.72 -7.94
CA GLU A 24 11.24 -15.83 -7.24
C GLU A 24 10.76 -15.89 -5.77
N PRO A 25 10.49 -17.10 -5.26
CA PRO A 25 10.11 -17.27 -3.86
C PRO A 25 11.17 -16.70 -2.92
N LEU A 26 10.73 -16.05 -1.85
CA LEU A 26 11.60 -15.57 -0.78
C LEU A 26 11.60 -16.56 0.39
N PRO A 27 12.73 -16.76 1.06
CA PRO A 27 12.76 -17.53 2.30
C PRO A 27 11.78 -16.95 3.32
N ALA A 28 11.01 -17.81 3.96
CA ALA A 28 10.21 -17.45 5.12
C ALA A 28 11.15 -17.20 6.29
N SER A 29 11.34 -15.93 6.68
CA SER A 29 12.16 -15.53 7.82
C SER A 29 11.37 -14.62 8.74
N GLY A 30 11.82 -14.54 10.00
CA GLY A 30 11.13 -13.76 11.01
C GLY A 30 9.91 -14.47 11.60
N THR A 31 8.89 -13.71 12.00
CA THR A 31 7.65 -14.23 12.60
C THR A 31 6.44 -13.84 11.79
N VAL A 32 5.41 -14.68 11.88
CA VAL A 32 4.09 -14.43 11.29
C VAL A 32 3.07 -14.39 12.41
N GLU A 33 2.37 -13.27 12.53
CA GLU A 33 1.22 -13.08 13.40
C GLU A 33 0.00 -12.99 12.47
N TYR A 34 -1.15 -13.51 12.91
CA TYR A 34 -2.37 -13.50 12.10
C TYR A 34 -3.59 -13.21 12.95
N ALA A 35 -4.64 -12.71 12.29
CA ALA A 35 -5.94 -12.50 12.91
C ALA A 35 -7.06 -12.76 11.89
N PHE A 36 -8.18 -13.30 12.37
CA PHE A 36 -9.39 -13.54 11.60
C PHE A 36 -10.57 -12.84 12.27
N THR A 37 -11.14 -11.83 11.59
CA THR A 37 -12.31 -11.15 12.11
C THR A 37 -13.60 -11.90 11.76
N PRO A 38 -14.64 -11.74 12.57
CA PRO A 38 -14.77 -10.83 13.73
C PRO A 38 -14.26 -11.42 15.07
N TRP A 39 -13.61 -12.59 15.07
CA TRP A 39 -13.25 -13.31 16.30
C TRP A 39 -11.99 -12.77 16.98
N ASP A 40 -11.02 -12.29 16.16
CA ASP A 40 -9.75 -11.76 16.65
C ASP A 40 -9.72 -10.23 16.56
N ASP A 41 -8.92 -9.59 17.42
CA ASP A 41 -8.71 -8.13 17.44
C ASP A 41 -7.64 -7.71 16.42
N ALA A 42 -8.00 -7.72 15.13
CA ALA A 42 -7.12 -7.30 14.05
C ALA A 42 -6.77 -5.80 14.14
N GLU A 43 -7.72 -4.95 14.52
CA GLU A 43 -7.48 -3.51 14.71
C GLU A 43 -6.46 -3.26 15.83
N GLY A 44 -6.60 -3.94 16.97
CA GLY A 44 -5.66 -3.85 18.09
C GLY A 44 -4.25 -4.32 17.73
N ALA A 45 -4.13 -5.37 16.92
CA ALA A 45 -2.84 -5.85 16.41
C ALA A 45 -2.15 -4.80 15.52
N ILE A 46 -2.90 -4.14 14.61
CA ILE A 46 -2.39 -3.04 13.79
C ILE A 46 -1.98 -1.86 14.68
N LEU A 47 -2.83 -1.45 15.63
CA LEU A 47 -2.52 -0.35 16.55
C LEU A 47 -1.26 -0.64 17.38
N HIS A 48 -1.07 -1.88 17.80
CA HIS A 48 0.15 -2.29 18.48
C HIS A 48 1.38 -2.09 17.59
N ALA A 49 1.32 -2.51 16.33
CA ALA A 49 2.40 -2.29 15.37
C ALA A 49 2.68 -0.80 15.11
N LEU A 50 1.64 0.05 14.98
CA LEU A 50 1.79 1.50 14.82
C LEU A 50 2.49 2.15 16.01
N ARG A 51 2.20 1.70 17.23
CA ARG A 51 2.89 2.20 18.46
C ARG A 51 4.37 1.84 18.49
N GLN A 52 4.76 0.71 17.89
CA GLN A 52 6.14 0.24 17.84
C GLN A 52 6.98 0.92 16.76
N ALA A 53 6.35 1.57 15.77
CA ALA A 53 7.03 2.27 14.68
C ALA A 53 7.95 3.36 15.21
N ARG A 54 9.18 3.43 14.66
CA ARG A 54 10.24 4.38 15.08
C ARG A 54 10.71 5.29 13.97
N HIS A 55 10.65 4.86 12.71
CA HIS A 55 11.23 5.58 11.58
C HIS A 55 10.19 5.94 10.52
N ALA A 56 9.46 4.95 10.01
CA ALA A 56 8.53 5.18 8.90
C ALA A 56 7.34 4.23 8.89
N ILE A 57 6.18 4.75 8.47
CA ILE A 57 4.95 4.00 8.18
C ILE A 57 4.49 4.39 6.78
N PHE A 58 4.34 3.38 5.91
CA PHE A 58 3.76 3.58 4.58
C PHE A 58 2.46 2.77 4.48
N VAL A 59 1.38 3.47 4.18
CA VAL A 59 0.03 2.90 4.08
C VAL A 59 -0.39 2.83 2.63
N GLN A 60 -1.03 1.73 2.22
CA GLN A 60 -1.79 1.64 0.97
C GLN A 60 -3.18 1.11 1.30
N ALA A 61 -4.20 1.95 1.15
CA ALA A 61 -5.55 1.69 1.63
C ALA A 61 -6.59 1.78 0.51
N TYR A 62 -7.40 0.73 0.35
CA TYR A 62 -8.62 0.83 -0.42
C TYR A 62 -9.67 1.67 0.33
N LEU A 63 -9.92 1.37 1.59
CA LEU A 63 -10.80 2.11 2.50
C LEU A 63 -10.08 2.40 3.83
N LEU A 64 -10.18 3.63 4.31
CA LEU A 64 -9.66 4.05 5.61
C LEU A 64 -10.72 4.91 6.32
N THR A 65 -11.52 4.27 7.16
CA THR A 65 -12.63 4.89 7.91
C THR A 65 -12.59 4.56 9.41
N SER A 66 -11.59 3.75 9.87
CA SER A 66 -11.37 3.50 11.29
C SER A 66 -10.75 4.72 11.96
N ARG A 67 -11.49 5.31 12.91
CA ARG A 67 -10.99 6.45 13.71
C ARG A 67 -9.79 6.07 14.56
N ALA A 68 -9.77 4.84 15.10
CA ALA A 68 -8.67 4.37 15.92
C ALA A 68 -7.37 4.28 15.10
N LEU A 69 -7.43 3.70 13.90
CA LEU A 69 -6.26 3.58 13.02
C LEU A 69 -5.79 4.95 12.52
N ALA A 70 -6.71 5.86 12.13
CA ALA A 70 -6.33 7.21 11.75
C ALA A 70 -5.65 7.96 12.91
N GLN A 71 -6.19 7.85 14.11
CA GLN A 71 -5.58 8.44 15.31
C GLN A 71 -4.19 7.85 15.59
N GLY A 72 -4.01 6.53 15.48
CA GLY A 72 -2.72 5.86 15.63
C GLY A 72 -1.66 6.33 14.62
N LEU A 73 -2.06 6.62 13.38
CA LEU A 73 -1.17 7.21 12.36
C LEU A 73 -0.78 8.66 12.72
N ILE A 74 -1.74 9.47 13.20
CA ILE A 74 -1.49 10.84 13.66
C ILE A 74 -0.54 10.84 14.85
N GLU A 75 -0.75 9.98 15.84
CA GLU A 75 0.13 9.84 16.99
C GLU A 75 1.56 9.40 16.58
N ALA A 76 1.68 8.48 15.62
CA ALA A 76 2.98 8.11 15.07
C ALA A 76 3.68 9.33 14.43
N ARG A 77 2.96 10.13 13.65
CA ARG A 77 3.47 11.38 13.07
C ARG A 77 3.93 12.36 14.14
N GLN A 78 3.16 12.52 15.22
CA GLN A 78 3.50 13.41 16.36
C GLN A 78 4.76 12.94 17.10
N ARG A 79 5.03 11.62 17.13
CA ARG A 79 6.29 11.07 17.67
C ARG A 79 7.50 11.29 16.75
N GLY A 80 7.32 11.89 15.57
CA GLY A 80 8.39 12.15 14.60
C GLY A 80 8.58 11.01 13.58
N VAL A 81 7.70 10.01 13.57
CA VAL A 81 7.71 8.94 12.56
C VAL A 81 7.27 9.52 11.20
N THR A 82 7.99 9.21 10.13
CA THR A 82 7.53 9.53 8.77
C THR A 82 6.30 8.69 8.46
N VAL A 83 5.16 9.32 8.16
CA VAL A 83 3.92 8.65 7.77
C VAL A 83 3.49 9.15 6.41
N GLU A 84 3.25 8.23 5.46
CA GLU A 84 2.68 8.54 4.15
C GLU A 84 1.55 7.57 3.81
N VAL A 85 0.51 8.07 3.13
CA VAL A 85 -0.68 7.29 2.79
C VAL A 85 -0.94 7.36 1.29
N LEU A 86 -1.05 6.18 0.66
CA LEU A 86 -1.66 5.98 -0.64
C LEU A 86 -3.10 5.49 -0.44
N ALA A 87 -4.05 6.02 -1.21
CA ALA A 87 -5.43 5.59 -1.14
C ALA A 87 -6.07 5.49 -2.54
N ASP A 88 -7.06 4.64 -2.66
CA ASP A 88 -7.89 4.55 -3.86
C ASP A 88 -8.68 5.85 -4.08
N ARG A 89 -8.61 6.42 -5.30
CA ARG A 89 -9.28 7.68 -5.63
C ARG A 89 -10.79 7.58 -5.55
N GLU A 90 -11.35 6.51 -6.09
CA GLU A 90 -12.80 6.36 -6.17
C GLU A 90 -13.40 6.20 -4.75
N MET A 91 -12.76 5.40 -3.90
CA MET A 91 -13.20 5.21 -2.52
C MET A 91 -12.94 6.45 -1.65
N ALA A 92 -11.89 7.21 -1.93
CA ALA A 92 -11.64 8.49 -1.27
C ALA A 92 -12.80 9.49 -1.49
N GLY A 93 -13.39 9.49 -2.69
CA GLY A 93 -14.53 10.35 -3.04
C GLY A 93 -15.90 9.81 -2.62
N LYS A 94 -16.08 8.48 -2.61
CA LYS A 94 -17.37 7.84 -2.31
C LYS A 94 -17.63 7.57 -0.83
N ALA A 95 -16.59 7.38 -0.03
CA ALA A 95 -16.73 7.10 1.39
C ALA A 95 -16.99 8.40 2.17
N GLU A 96 -18.27 8.67 2.51
CA GLU A 96 -18.69 9.85 3.28
C GLU A 96 -17.95 10.02 4.62
N ASN A 97 -17.50 8.92 5.22
CA ASN A 97 -16.75 8.87 6.47
C ASN A 97 -15.25 8.61 6.26
N SER A 98 -14.70 8.91 5.08
CA SER A 98 -13.27 8.82 4.80
C SER A 98 -12.47 9.72 5.76
N LEU A 99 -11.40 9.16 6.34
CA LEU A 99 -10.52 9.89 7.26
C LEU A 99 -9.26 10.45 6.57
N LEU A 100 -9.17 10.34 5.25
CA LEU A 100 -8.07 10.93 4.48
C LEU A 100 -7.96 12.46 4.65
N PRO A 101 -9.08 13.23 4.67
CA PRO A 101 -9.02 14.67 4.96
C PRO A 101 -8.43 14.97 6.35
N GLN A 102 -8.78 14.17 7.36
CA GLN A 102 -8.25 14.33 8.73
C GLN A 102 -6.73 14.04 8.78
N LEU A 103 -6.27 13.00 8.08
CA LEU A 103 -4.85 12.68 7.98
C LEU A 103 -4.08 13.80 7.28
N ALA A 104 -4.59 14.32 6.16
CA ALA A 104 -3.98 15.44 5.44
C ALA A 104 -3.92 16.71 6.31
N ALA A 105 -4.99 17.03 7.05
CA ALA A 105 -5.03 18.16 7.98
C ALA A 105 -4.03 18.02 9.14
N ALA A 106 -3.72 16.78 9.54
CA ALA A 106 -2.68 16.47 10.53
C ALA A 106 -1.25 16.52 9.95
N GLY A 107 -1.06 16.96 8.71
CA GLY A 107 0.23 17.07 8.05
C GLY A 107 0.83 15.75 7.58
N ILE A 108 0.02 14.70 7.43
CA ILE A 108 0.41 13.44 6.82
C ILE A 108 0.22 13.57 5.31
N PRO A 109 1.27 13.35 4.48
CA PRO A 109 1.14 13.30 3.03
C PRO A 109 0.16 12.20 2.62
N VAL A 110 -0.90 12.58 1.91
CA VAL A 110 -1.90 11.67 1.33
C VAL A 110 -1.86 11.79 -0.18
N TRP A 111 -1.88 10.65 -0.86
CA TRP A 111 -1.81 10.53 -2.31
C TRP A 111 -2.93 9.63 -2.81
N LEU A 112 -3.52 9.96 -3.96
CA LEU A 112 -4.59 9.16 -4.55
C LEU A 112 -4.10 8.41 -5.78
N GLU A 113 -4.36 7.11 -5.82
CA GLU A 113 -4.06 6.23 -6.95
C GLU A 113 -5.13 6.42 -8.03
N VAL A 114 -4.72 6.95 -9.17
CA VAL A 114 -5.62 7.38 -10.25
C VAL A 114 -5.56 6.49 -11.50
N ARG A 115 -4.63 5.54 -11.55
CA ARG A 115 -4.38 4.72 -12.76
C ARG A 115 -5.10 3.39 -12.79
N TYR A 116 -5.67 2.97 -11.67
CA TYR A 116 -6.29 1.64 -11.54
C TYR A 116 -7.80 1.77 -11.46
N ALA A 117 -8.52 0.79 -12.01
CA ALA A 117 -9.97 0.68 -11.82
C ALA A 117 -10.34 0.52 -10.33
N ALA A 118 -9.46 -0.11 -9.56
CA ALA A 118 -9.52 -0.16 -8.10
C ALA A 118 -8.11 -0.39 -7.55
N ALA A 119 -7.61 0.50 -6.72
CA ALA A 119 -6.38 0.31 -5.96
C ALA A 119 -6.69 -0.48 -4.68
N HIS A 120 -6.99 -1.78 -4.83
CA HIS A 120 -7.64 -2.63 -3.83
C HIS A 120 -6.68 -3.21 -2.76
N ASN A 121 -5.54 -2.56 -2.54
CA ASN A 121 -4.56 -2.99 -1.55
C ASN A 121 -4.97 -2.59 -0.12
N LYS A 122 -4.56 -3.40 0.87
CA LYS A 122 -4.65 -3.16 2.30
C LYS A 122 -3.30 -3.50 2.89
N ILE A 123 -2.40 -2.53 2.90
CA ILE A 123 -0.99 -2.72 3.26
C ILE A 123 -0.57 -1.63 4.24
N LEU A 124 0.15 -2.05 5.28
CA LEU A 124 0.94 -1.18 6.15
C LEU A 124 2.38 -1.70 6.20
N LEU A 125 3.33 -0.82 5.98
CA LEU A 125 4.74 -1.11 6.13
C LEU A 125 5.26 -0.34 7.33
N ILE A 126 5.79 -1.03 8.32
CA ILE A 126 6.38 -0.45 9.51
C ILE A 126 7.90 -0.60 9.41
N ASP A 127 8.61 0.51 9.47
CA ASP A 127 10.08 0.58 9.47
C ASP A 127 10.73 -0.35 8.41
N PRO A 128 10.32 -0.30 7.13
CA PRO A 128 10.62 -1.34 6.13
C PRO A 128 12.12 -1.44 5.77
N ARG A 129 12.94 -0.49 6.22
CA ARG A 129 14.40 -0.49 6.01
C ARG A 129 15.18 -0.98 7.22
N GLU A 130 14.48 -1.25 8.34
CA GLU A 130 15.09 -1.58 9.62
C GLU A 130 14.96 -3.08 9.92
N ALA A 131 15.77 -3.58 10.85
CA ALA A 131 15.73 -4.98 11.27
C ALA A 131 14.37 -5.36 11.92
N GLY A 132 13.73 -4.40 12.60
CA GLY A 132 12.41 -4.57 13.23
C GLY A 132 11.22 -4.36 12.28
N ASN A 133 11.44 -4.45 10.96
CA ASN A 133 10.39 -4.22 9.98
C ASN A 133 9.16 -5.10 10.15
N ALA A 134 8.00 -4.57 9.72
CA ALA A 134 6.80 -5.38 9.57
C ALA A 134 6.07 -5.04 8.26
N VAL A 135 5.56 -6.07 7.61
CA VAL A 135 4.60 -6.00 6.51
C VAL A 135 3.26 -6.50 7.04
N ILE A 136 2.25 -5.65 6.98
CA ILE A 136 0.89 -5.97 7.38
C ILE A 136 0.04 -6.00 6.11
N THR A 137 -0.67 -7.09 5.87
CA THR A 137 -1.50 -7.26 4.67
C THR A 137 -2.61 -8.30 4.90
N GLY A 138 -3.56 -8.37 3.99
CA GLY A 138 -4.68 -9.31 4.03
C GLY A 138 -5.90 -8.76 3.29
N SER A 139 -7.07 -9.30 3.60
CA SER A 139 -8.33 -8.77 3.08
C SER A 139 -8.88 -7.60 3.90
N TYR A 140 -8.37 -7.41 5.13
CA TYR A 140 -8.85 -6.46 6.14
C TYR A 140 -8.75 -5.00 5.66
N ASN A 141 -9.89 -4.37 5.30
CA ASN A 141 -9.96 -2.93 5.09
C ASN A 141 -9.82 -2.19 6.43
N PHE A 142 -9.24 -1.00 6.42
CA PHE A 142 -9.05 -0.20 7.65
C PHE A 142 -10.35 0.48 8.08
N THR A 143 -11.36 -0.34 8.45
CA THR A 143 -12.74 0.09 8.73
C THR A 143 -13.32 -0.64 9.94
N TYR A 144 -14.29 -0.03 10.61
CA TYR A 144 -15.06 -0.69 11.67
C TYR A 144 -15.77 -1.96 11.16
N SER A 145 -16.31 -1.93 9.93
CA SER A 145 -17.02 -3.10 9.37
C SER A 145 -16.08 -4.29 9.19
N ALA A 146 -14.81 -4.07 8.81
CA ALA A 146 -13.80 -5.12 8.71
C ALA A 146 -13.53 -5.78 10.07
N GLN A 147 -13.52 -5.00 11.16
CA GLN A 147 -13.31 -5.54 12.50
C GLN A 147 -14.54 -6.27 13.04
N ALA A 148 -15.73 -5.69 12.89
CA ALA A 148 -16.90 -6.10 13.68
C ALA A 148 -17.96 -6.89 12.91
N ARG A 149 -17.93 -6.87 11.56
CA ARG A 149 -19.05 -7.37 10.75
C ARG A 149 -18.64 -8.32 9.63
N ASN A 150 -17.42 -8.17 9.11
CA ASN A 150 -16.94 -8.96 7.97
C ASN A 150 -16.13 -10.16 8.44
N ALA A 151 -16.05 -11.18 7.57
CA ALA A 151 -15.05 -12.24 7.69
C ALA A 151 -13.80 -11.80 6.90
N GLU A 152 -12.75 -11.38 7.61
CA GLU A 152 -11.50 -10.91 7.00
C GLU A 152 -10.31 -11.68 7.58
N ASN A 153 -9.17 -11.57 6.90
CA ASN A 153 -7.89 -12.04 7.40
C ASN A 153 -6.86 -10.91 7.44
N LEU A 154 -5.95 -11.00 8.39
CA LEU A 154 -4.81 -10.12 8.54
C LEU A 154 -3.57 -10.96 8.79
N LEU A 155 -2.45 -10.59 8.17
CA LEU A 155 -1.12 -11.11 8.43
C LEU A 155 -0.19 -9.96 8.81
N ILE A 156 0.65 -10.18 9.82
CA ILE A 156 1.75 -9.31 10.21
C ILE A 156 3.03 -10.13 10.12
N LEU A 157 3.85 -9.84 9.10
CA LEU A 157 5.12 -10.53 8.84
C LEU A 157 6.26 -9.64 9.32
N ARG A 158 6.98 -10.06 10.37
CA ARG A 158 8.04 -9.28 11.02
C ARG A 158 9.42 -9.85 10.73
N GLY A 159 10.42 -8.99 10.60
CA GLY A 159 11.83 -9.37 10.49
C GLY A 159 12.20 -10.04 9.16
N ASN A 160 11.43 -9.83 8.09
CA ASN A 160 11.78 -10.27 6.75
C ASN A 160 12.16 -9.06 5.88
N ALA A 161 13.43 -8.68 5.92
CA ALA A 161 13.95 -7.49 5.24
C ALA A 161 13.77 -7.57 3.70
N ARG A 162 13.87 -8.76 3.11
CA ARG A 162 13.70 -8.94 1.66
C ARG A 162 12.24 -8.71 1.24
N LEU A 163 11.30 -9.23 2.04
CA LEU A 163 9.87 -9.03 1.81
C LEU A 163 9.51 -7.55 2.02
N ALA A 164 9.93 -6.95 3.14
CA ALA A 164 9.68 -5.55 3.44
C ALA A 164 10.19 -4.62 2.34
N ARG A 165 11.40 -4.90 1.80
CA ARG A 165 11.95 -4.17 0.67
C ARG A 165 11.11 -4.32 -0.59
N ALA A 166 10.68 -5.55 -0.93
CA ALA A 166 9.85 -5.79 -2.11
C ALA A 166 8.50 -5.04 -2.04
N TYR A 167 7.88 -5.00 -0.85
CA TYR A 167 6.65 -4.24 -0.63
C TYR A 167 6.88 -2.72 -0.69
N LEU A 168 8.00 -2.24 -0.13
CA LEU A 168 8.36 -0.82 -0.20
C LEU A 168 8.61 -0.38 -1.64
N ASP A 169 9.36 -1.17 -2.42
CA ASP A 169 9.62 -0.88 -3.84
C ASP A 169 8.31 -0.83 -4.64
N ASN A 170 7.35 -1.73 -4.32
CA ASN A 170 6.02 -1.70 -4.92
C ASN A 170 5.24 -0.45 -4.50
N TRP A 171 5.22 -0.12 -3.21
CA TRP A 171 4.57 1.08 -2.69
C TRP A 171 5.12 2.35 -3.36
N GLN A 172 6.45 2.46 -3.49
CA GLN A 172 7.10 3.60 -4.15
C GLN A 172 6.75 3.72 -5.64
N ARG A 173 6.58 2.59 -6.34
CA ARG A 173 6.10 2.58 -7.73
C ARG A 173 4.70 3.16 -7.83
N HIS A 174 3.77 2.69 -7.00
CA HIS A 174 2.40 3.23 -6.94
C HIS A 174 2.41 4.71 -6.57
N ARG A 175 3.25 5.09 -5.59
CA ARG A 175 3.40 6.46 -5.14
C ARG A 175 3.88 7.41 -6.27
N SER A 176 4.78 6.94 -7.14
CA SER A 176 5.31 7.74 -8.25
C SER A 176 4.26 8.03 -9.34
N GLU A 177 3.17 7.27 -9.38
CA GLU A 177 2.07 7.40 -10.33
C GLU A 177 0.81 8.04 -9.72
N ALA A 178 0.81 8.28 -8.40
CA ALA A 178 -0.30 8.84 -7.66
C ALA A 178 -0.28 10.38 -7.65
N LEU A 179 -1.44 11.00 -7.49
CA LEU A 179 -1.59 12.45 -7.37
C LEU A 179 -1.72 12.86 -5.90
N PRO A 180 -1.20 14.05 -5.51
CA PRO A 180 -1.48 14.61 -4.20
C PRO A 180 -2.98 14.73 -3.94
N PHE A 181 -3.42 14.44 -2.70
CA PHE A 181 -4.84 14.46 -2.31
C PHE A 181 -5.56 15.77 -2.69
N ALA A 182 -4.90 16.93 -2.47
CA ALA A 182 -5.47 18.23 -2.80
C ALA A 182 -5.68 18.45 -4.31
N GLN A 183 -4.90 17.80 -5.18
CA GLN A 183 -5.03 17.92 -6.64
C GLN A 183 -6.07 16.96 -7.21
N ALA A 184 -6.11 15.74 -6.69
CA ALA A 184 -6.95 14.68 -7.23
C ALA A 184 -8.46 14.82 -6.93
N LEU A 185 -8.85 15.77 -6.06
CA LEU A 185 -10.25 16.09 -5.78
C LEU A 185 -10.81 17.19 -6.70
N VAL A 186 -9.95 17.83 -7.51
CA VAL A 186 -10.32 18.95 -8.39
C VAL A 186 -10.47 18.49 -9.86
N GLU A 187 -9.91 17.33 -10.20
CA GLU A 187 -10.01 16.65 -11.50
C GLU A 187 -11.16 15.62 -11.52
#